data_58464a8cc978ea2b2bd87b4ccccbd53d
#
_entry.id   58464a8cc978ea2b2bd87b4ccccbd53d
#
_cell.length_a   1.000
_cell.length_b   1.000
_cell.length_c   1.000
_cell.angle_alpha   90.00
_cell.angle_beta   90.00
_cell.angle_gamma   90.00
#
_symmetry.space_group_name_H-M   'P 1'
#
loop_
_entity.id
_entity.type
_entity.pdbx_description
1 polymer ?
#
loop_
_entity_poly.entity_id
_entity_poly.type
_entity_poly.pdbx_seq_one_letter_code
_entity_poly.pdbx_strand_id
1 'polypeptide(L)'
;MLCVHIYIFNRKISTTFDSEKQYSVIQEAKDNMKKHLLCLITTILIAASLNAQPNYNYEKLQRENLGRGVVAIRKDASTVTVSWRYLSSDPMDTGFNVYRNGKKITPEPVNAGTFYDDSYASPDAATYEVRPVVKGKETNRKNGRYPLPANAP
;
A
#
# COMPACT_ATOMS: atom_id res chain seq x y z
N MET A 1 -28.74 52.11 69.46
CA MET A 1 -27.35 51.86 68.97
C MET A 1 -27.05 50.42 68.58
N LEU A 2 -27.72 49.42 69.14
CA LEU A 2 -27.47 47.99 68.82
C LEU A 2 -27.97 47.54 67.41
N CYS A 3 -29.10 48.06 66.93
CA CYS A 3 -29.67 47.63 65.66
C CYS A 3 -28.82 47.95 64.39
N VAL A 4 -28.07 49.06 64.45
CA VAL A 4 -27.22 49.48 63.30
C VAL A 4 -25.99 48.57 63.20
N HIS A 5 -25.45 48.07 64.30
CA HIS A 5 -24.29 47.18 64.33
C HIS A 5 -24.64 45.78 63.79
N ILE A 6 -25.83 45.26 64.07
CA ILE A 6 -26.31 43.95 63.58
C ILE A 6 -26.59 44.03 62.08
N TYR A 7 -27.12 45.17 61.60
CA TYR A 7 -27.37 45.35 60.15
C TYR A 7 -26.09 45.42 59.33
N ILE A 8 -25.07 46.12 59.81
CA ILE A 8 -23.75 46.22 59.20
C ILE A 8 -23.01 44.86 59.24
N PHE A 9 -23.13 44.14 60.33
CA PHE A 9 -22.52 42.79 60.48
C PHE A 9 -23.16 41.79 59.55
N ASN A 10 -24.47 41.71 59.42
CA ASN A 10 -25.20 40.84 58.47
C ASN A 10 -24.92 41.18 57.02
N ARG A 11 -24.78 42.47 56.69
CA ARG A 11 -24.42 42.90 55.33
C ARG A 11 -22.99 42.50 54.97
N LYS A 12 -22.07 42.54 55.91
CA LYS A 12 -20.66 42.15 55.74
C LYS A 12 -20.50 40.65 55.59
N ILE A 13 -21.29 39.84 56.31
CA ILE A 13 -21.32 38.39 56.20
C ILE A 13 -21.95 37.95 54.86
N SER A 14 -23.03 38.62 54.43
CA SER A 14 -23.68 38.32 53.16
C SER A 14 -22.74 38.60 51.95
N THR A 15 -21.98 39.70 52.00
CA THR A 15 -21.07 40.05 50.90
C THR A 15 -19.82 39.17 50.87
N THR A 16 -19.29 38.69 51.98
CA THR A 16 -18.16 37.76 52.03
C THR A 16 -18.57 36.36 51.62
N PHE A 17 -19.75 35.89 52.04
CA PHE A 17 -20.28 34.59 51.64
C PHE A 17 -20.56 34.51 50.11
N ASP A 18 -21.04 35.58 49.51
CA ASP A 18 -21.31 35.65 48.07
C ASP A 18 -20.00 35.73 47.26
N SER A 19 -18.97 36.38 47.80
CA SER A 19 -17.67 36.46 47.14
C SER A 19 -16.94 35.13 47.09
N GLU A 20 -16.97 34.29 48.13
CA GLU A 20 -16.36 32.97 48.14
C GLU A 20 -17.04 32.05 47.14
N LYS A 21 -18.36 32.09 47.03
CA LYS A 21 -19.12 31.34 46.06
C LYS A 21 -18.82 31.75 44.63
N GLN A 22 -18.62 33.02 44.39
CA GLN A 22 -18.24 33.55 43.11
C GLN A 22 -16.80 33.16 42.75
N TYR A 23 -15.87 33.15 43.69
CA TYR A 23 -14.51 32.67 43.46
C TYR A 23 -14.47 31.20 43.12
N SER A 24 -15.24 30.34 43.77
CA SER A 24 -15.30 28.90 43.50
C SER A 24 -15.81 28.64 42.08
N VAL A 25 -16.85 29.31 41.61
CA VAL A 25 -17.41 29.20 40.25
C VAL A 25 -16.41 29.64 39.19
N ILE A 26 -15.69 30.72 39.45
CA ILE A 26 -14.65 31.20 38.53
C ILE A 26 -13.48 30.23 38.44
N GLN A 27 -13.11 29.60 39.53
CA GLN A 27 -12.02 28.64 39.57
C GLN A 27 -12.40 27.34 38.83
N GLU A 28 -13.61 26.84 39.02
CA GLU A 28 -14.16 25.70 38.34
C GLU A 28 -14.25 25.97 36.79
N ALA A 29 -14.67 27.14 36.39
CA ALA A 29 -14.69 27.56 35.01
C ALA A 29 -13.29 27.60 34.38
N LYS A 30 -12.29 28.12 35.12
CA LYS A 30 -10.88 28.12 34.69
C LYS A 30 -10.31 26.73 34.54
N ASP A 31 -10.62 25.81 35.44
CA ASP A 31 -10.11 24.44 35.40
C ASP A 31 -10.79 23.63 34.26
N ASN A 32 -12.07 23.85 34.01
CA ASN A 32 -12.75 23.31 32.85
C ASN A 32 -12.17 23.84 31.54
N MET A 33 -11.89 25.15 31.46
CA MET A 33 -11.26 25.73 30.30
C MET A 33 -9.87 25.15 30.02
N LYS A 34 -9.05 24.91 31.07
CA LYS A 34 -7.74 24.25 30.93
C LYS A 34 -7.87 22.82 30.42
N LYS A 35 -8.85 22.06 30.92
CA LYS A 35 -9.12 20.70 30.43
C LYS A 35 -9.50 20.67 28.95
N HIS A 36 -10.40 21.55 28.53
CA HIS A 36 -10.78 21.66 27.11
C HIS A 36 -9.62 22.09 26.23
N LEU A 37 -8.80 23.05 26.70
CA LEU A 37 -7.61 23.48 25.97
C LEU A 37 -6.60 22.32 25.81
N LEU A 38 -6.38 21.55 26.88
CA LEU A 38 -5.50 20.39 26.84
C LEU A 38 -6.01 19.32 25.85
N CYS A 39 -7.30 19.02 25.86
CA CYS A 39 -7.92 18.12 24.90
C CYS A 39 -7.74 18.61 23.44
N LEU A 40 -7.92 19.88 23.18
CA LEU A 40 -7.71 20.47 21.86
C LEU A 40 -6.26 20.34 21.40
N ILE A 41 -5.30 20.59 22.29
CA ILE A 41 -3.87 20.47 21.97
C ILE A 41 -3.52 18.99 21.65
N THR A 42 -4.03 18.04 22.44
CA THR A 42 -3.77 16.62 22.19
C THR A 42 -4.39 16.12 20.89
N THR A 43 -5.59 16.58 20.55
CA THR A 43 -6.23 16.20 19.26
C THR A 43 -5.47 16.79 18.06
N ILE A 44 -4.96 18.02 18.16
CA ILE A 44 -4.14 18.64 17.12
C ILE A 44 -2.82 17.89 16.94
N LEU A 45 -2.16 17.49 18.04
CA LEU A 45 -0.92 16.72 17.98
C LEU A 45 -1.11 15.33 17.35
N ILE A 46 -2.22 14.66 17.66
CA ILE A 46 -2.56 13.36 17.04
C ILE A 46 -2.85 13.53 15.55
N ALA A 47 -3.60 14.56 15.16
CA ALA A 47 -3.88 14.85 13.76
C ALA A 47 -2.61 15.18 12.97
N ALA A 48 -1.65 15.88 13.56
CA ALA A 48 -0.36 16.19 12.94
C ALA A 48 0.50 14.93 12.74
N SER A 49 0.48 14.01 13.69
CA SER A 49 1.23 12.74 13.55
C SER A 49 0.64 11.80 12.50
N LEU A 50 -0.67 11.83 12.26
CA LEU A 50 -1.31 11.03 11.21
C LEU A 50 -0.95 11.50 9.79
N ASN A 51 -0.56 12.76 9.62
CA ASN A 51 -0.14 13.32 8.34
C ASN A 51 1.37 13.19 8.08
N ALA A 52 2.14 12.69 9.03
CA ALA A 52 3.58 12.43 8.88
C ALA A 52 3.84 11.08 8.17
N GLN A 53 3.11 10.79 7.10
CA GLN A 53 3.46 9.69 6.21
C GLN A 53 4.76 10.08 5.49
N PRO A 54 5.82 9.26 5.56
CA PRO A 54 7.00 9.51 4.77
C PRO A 54 6.57 9.55 3.30
N ASN A 55 6.78 10.69 2.65
CA ASN A 55 6.50 10.82 1.22
C ASN A 55 7.54 10.00 0.47
N TYR A 56 7.31 8.69 0.38
CA TYR A 56 8.13 7.77 -0.39
C TYR A 56 7.93 8.10 -1.87
N ASN A 57 8.88 8.80 -2.44
CA ASN A 57 8.92 9.01 -3.88
C ASN A 57 9.34 7.69 -4.56
N TYR A 58 8.36 6.84 -4.82
CA TYR A 58 8.54 5.54 -5.48
C TYR A 58 9.18 5.68 -6.87
N GLU A 59 9.13 6.85 -7.50
CA GLU A 59 9.77 7.11 -8.78
C GLU A 59 11.30 7.18 -8.69
N LYS A 60 11.84 7.52 -7.52
CA LYS A 60 13.30 7.55 -7.25
C LYS A 60 13.88 6.23 -6.77
N LEU A 61 13.05 5.25 -6.41
CA LEU A 61 13.55 3.91 -6.18
C LEU A 61 14.16 3.42 -7.49
N GLN A 62 15.46 3.13 -7.50
CA GLN A 62 16.12 2.47 -8.61
C GLN A 62 15.39 1.16 -8.89
N ARG A 63 14.45 1.20 -9.84
CA ARG A 63 13.83 -0.02 -10.34
C ARG A 63 14.93 -0.74 -11.10
N GLU A 64 15.39 -1.85 -10.55
CA GLU A 64 16.25 -2.73 -11.29
C GLU A 64 15.62 -2.99 -12.66
N ASN A 65 16.39 -2.84 -13.71
CA ASN A 65 15.90 -3.10 -15.07
C ASN A 65 15.85 -4.62 -15.32
N LEU A 66 15.08 -5.31 -14.46
CA LEU A 66 14.91 -6.76 -14.55
C LEU A 66 14.15 -7.09 -15.82
N GLY A 67 14.69 -8.05 -16.57
CA GLY A 67 13.98 -8.66 -17.68
C GLY A 67 12.84 -9.56 -17.21
N ARG A 68 12.06 -10.09 -18.16
CA ARG A 68 10.94 -11.02 -17.89
C ARG A 68 11.38 -12.31 -17.17
N GLY A 69 12.67 -12.66 -17.22
CA GLY A 69 13.25 -13.83 -16.54
C GLY A 69 12.60 -15.13 -16.97
N VAL A 70 12.42 -15.31 -18.28
CA VAL A 70 11.87 -16.56 -18.84
C VAL A 70 12.81 -17.69 -18.56
N VAL A 71 12.27 -18.82 -18.09
CA VAL A 71 12.97 -20.09 -17.88
C VAL A 71 12.09 -21.18 -18.49
N ALA A 72 12.71 -22.12 -19.21
CA ALA A 72 12.04 -23.31 -19.71
C ALA A 72 12.78 -24.55 -19.16
N ILE A 73 12.01 -25.46 -18.57
CA ILE A 73 12.53 -26.68 -17.95
C ILE A 73 11.75 -27.86 -18.51
N ARG A 74 12.45 -28.90 -18.93
CA ARG A 74 11.82 -30.15 -19.34
C ARG A 74 11.32 -30.89 -18.10
N LYS A 75 10.01 -30.96 -17.94
CA LYS A 75 9.35 -31.61 -16.81
C LYS A 75 9.36 -33.14 -16.95
N ASP A 76 9.17 -33.60 -18.16
CA ASP A 76 9.18 -35.02 -18.55
C ASP A 76 9.51 -35.14 -20.05
N ALA A 77 9.47 -36.37 -20.59
CA ALA A 77 9.79 -36.64 -21.99
C ALA A 77 8.90 -35.91 -23.02
N SER A 78 7.74 -35.42 -22.59
CA SER A 78 6.72 -34.86 -23.48
C SER A 78 6.34 -33.41 -23.11
N THR A 79 6.82 -32.90 -21.99
CA THR A 79 6.35 -31.62 -21.44
C THR A 79 7.50 -30.71 -21.09
N VAL A 80 7.42 -29.46 -21.54
CA VAL A 80 8.31 -28.37 -21.14
C VAL A 80 7.49 -27.31 -20.37
N THR A 81 7.84 -27.05 -19.13
CA THR A 81 7.27 -25.96 -18.35
C THR A 81 8.04 -24.69 -18.62
N VAL A 82 7.36 -23.68 -19.11
CA VAL A 82 7.89 -22.33 -19.34
C VAL A 82 7.37 -21.43 -18.24
N SER A 83 8.24 -20.74 -17.53
CA SER A 83 7.86 -19.79 -16.48
C SER A 83 8.50 -18.42 -16.70
N TRP A 84 7.88 -17.38 -16.14
CA TRP A 84 8.36 -15.99 -16.30
C TRP A 84 7.96 -15.14 -15.11
N ARG A 85 8.37 -13.88 -15.10
CA ARG A 85 8.01 -12.92 -14.06
C ARG A 85 6.93 -11.97 -14.54
N TYR A 86 5.97 -11.69 -13.67
CA TYR A 86 5.13 -10.51 -13.76
C TYR A 86 5.94 -9.31 -13.28
N LEU A 87 6.03 -8.25 -14.08
CA LEU A 87 6.82 -7.07 -13.73
C LEU A 87 5.93 -6.02 -13.07
N SER A 88 6.48 -5.27 -12.13
CA SER A 88 5.74 -4.16 -11.47
C SER A 88 5.27 -3.07 -12.44
N SER A 89 5.85 -3.05 -13.65
CA SER A 89 5.44 -2.14 -14.73
C SER A 89 4.33 -2.68 -15.62
N ASP A 90 3.92 -3.95 -15.41
CA ASP A 90 2.81 -4.53 -16.17
C ASP A 90 1.47 -4.06 -15.59
N PRO A 91 0.49 -3.67 -16.41
CA PRO A 91 -0.88 -3.49 -15.96
C PRO A 91 -1.44 -4.75 -15.31
N MET A 92 -2.36 -4.59 -14.35
CA MET A 92 -2.94 -5.72 -13.58
C MET A 92 -3.68 -6.76 -14.45
N ASP A 93 -4.10 -6.38 -15.64
CA ASP A 93 -4.84 -7.20 -16.60
C ASP A 93 -3.93 -7.75 -17.74
N THR A 94 -2.60 -7.75 -17.52
CA THR A 94 -1.67 -8.23 -18.54
C THR A 94 -1.76 -9.75 -18.67
N GLY A 95 -2.10 -10.22 -19.86
CA GLY A 95 -1.94 -11.62 -20.28
C GLY A 95 -0.59 -11.85 -20.95
N PHE A 96 -0.28 -13.12 -21.25
CA PHE A 96 1.00 -13.50 -21.87
C PHE A 96 0.79 -14.52 -22.98
N ASN A 97 1.38 -14.24 -24.14
CA ASN A 97 1.53 -15.23 -25.21
C ASN A 97 2.91 -15.89 -25.12
N VAL A 98 2.92 -17.20 -25.23
CA VAL A 98 4.14 -17.99 -25.25
C VAL A 98 4.41 -18.47 -26.68
N TYR A 99 5.65 -18.38 -27.10
CA TYR A 99 6.14 -18.78 -28.40
C TYR A 99 7.23 -19.83 -28.25
N ARG A 100 7.23 -20.83 -29.13
CA ARG A 100 8.32 -21.79 -29.31
C ARG A 100 8.86 -21.67 -30.73
N ASN A 101 10.15 -21.42 -30.88
CA ASN A 101 10.82 -21.25 -32.17
C ASN A 101 10.10 -20.24 -33.10
N GLY A 102 9.60 -19.13 -32.50
CA GLY A 102 8.86 -18.09 -33.22
C GLY A 102 7.38 -18.40 -33.50
N LYS A 103 6.90 -19.61 -33.22
CA LYS A 103 5.49 -19.97 -33.38
C LYS A 103 4.76 -19.81 -32.06
N LYS A 104 3.62 -19.10 -32.06
CA LYS A 104 2.73 -18.98 -30.90
C LYS A 104 2.17 -20.35 -30.54
N ILE A 105 2.28 -20.74 -29.28
CA ILE A 105 1.82 -22.03 -28.75
C ILE A 105 0.63 -21.91 -27.78
N THR A 106 0.40 -20.72 -27.23
CA THR A 106 -0.80 -20.47 -26.41
C THR A 106 -1.98 -20.14 -27.30
N PRO A 107 -3.13 -20.83 -27.21
CA PRO A 107 -4.33 -20.48 -27.96
C PRO A 107 -4.85 -19.10 -27.55
N GLU A 108 -4.95 -18.85 -26.27
CA GLU A 108 -5.33 -17.58 -25.66
C GLU A 108 -4.22 -17.06 -24.73
N PRO A 109 -4.15 -15.75 -24.45
CA PRO A 109 -3.19 -15.21 -23.52
C PRO A 109 -3.37 -15.80 -22.12
N VAL A 110 -2.28 -16.23 -21.49
CA VAL A 110 -2.27 -16.74 -20.11
C VAL A 110 -2.48 -15.59 -19.14
N ASN A 111 -3.60 -15.56 -18.43
CA ASN A 111 -3.97 -14.51 -17.48
C ASN A 111 -3.92 -14.99 -16.01
N ALA A 112 -4.04 -16.31 -15.78
CA ALA A 112 -4.19 -16.88 -14.45
C ALA A 112 -2.85 -17.24 -13.76
N GLY A 113 -1.71 -16.94 -14.39
CA GLY A 113 -0.42 -17.30 -13.83
C GLY A 113 0.75 -16.86 -14.69
N THR A 114 1.94 -17.23 -14.26
CA THR A 114 3.20 -16.91 -14.93
C THR A 114 3.95 -18.17 -15.37
N PHE A 115 3.21 -19.20 -15.78
CA PHE A 115 3.75 -20.42 -16.34
C PHE A 115 2.81 -21.01 -17.40
N TYR A 116 3.38 -21.83 -18.27
CA TYR A 116 2.66 -22.57 -19.30
C TYR A 116 3.36 -23.91 -19.55
N ASP A 117 2.60 -25.00 -19.56
CA ASP A 117 3.10 -26.34 -19.90
C ASP A 117 2.90 -26.58 -21.40
N ASP A 118 4.00 -26.65 -22.13
CA ASP A 118 4.04 -26.94 -23.56
C ASP A 118 4.22 -28.44 -23.83
N SER A 119 3.32 -29.00 -24.60
CA SER A 119 3.46 -30.40 -25.06
C SER A 119 4.53 -30.47 -26.16
N TYR A 120 5.78 -30.67 -25.76
CA TYR A 120 6.94 -30.73 -26.65
C TYR A 120 7.79 -31.98 -26.39
N ALA A 121 7.51 -33.02 -27.14
CA ALA A 121 8.16 -34.34 -26.99
C ALA A 121 9.53 -34.44 -27.68
N SER A 122 9.94 -33.46 -28.51
CA SER A 122 11.24 -33.50 -29.17
C SER A 122 12.38 -33.23 -28.17
N PRO A 123 13.48 -33.98 -28.24
CA PRO A 123 14.70 -33.72 -27.47
C PRO A 123 15.51 -32.53 -28.02
N ASP A 124 15.12 -31.98 -29.16
CA ASP A 124 15.85 -30.93 -29.84
C ASP A 124 15.86 -29.63 -29.02
N ALA A 125 16.83 -28.77 -29.34
CA ALA A 125 16.88 -27.44 -28.82
C ALA A 125 15.64 -26.61 -29.25
N ALA A 126 15.13 -25.80 -28.34
CA ALA A 126 14.02 -24.88 -28.62
C ALA A 126 14.26 -23.51 -28.02
N THR A 127 13.75 -22.48 -28.64
CA THR A 127 13.76 -21.14 -28.07
C THR A 127 12.35 -20.76 -27.66
N TYR A 128 12.19 -20.47 -26.37
CA TYR A 128 10.94 -19.97 -25.82
C TYR A 128 10.99 -18.46 -25.69
N GLU A 129 9.88 -17.81 -26.03
CA GLU A 129 9.71 -16.38 -25.89
C GLU A 129 8.34 -16.08 -25.27
N VAL A 130 8.30 -15.14 -24.33
CA VAL A 130 7.06 -14.70 -23.67
C VAL A 130 6.84 -13.23 -24.00
N ARG A 131 5.66 -12.92 -24.52
CA ARG A 131 5.25 -11.58 -24.89
C ARG A 131 4.02 -11.13 -24.11
N PRO A 132 4.06 -9.96 -23.48
CA PRO A 132 2.91 -9.43 -22.76
C PRO A 132 1.83 -8.97 -23.72
N VAL A 133 0.58 -9.20 -23.32
CA VAL A 133 -0.65 -8.79 -24.03
C VAL A 133 -1.42 -7.84 -23.11
N VAL A 134 -1.61 -6.62 -23.54
CA VAL A 134 -2.36 -5.59 -22.81
C VAL A 134 -3.54 -5.14 -23.66
N LYS A 135 -4.75 -5.20 -23.09
CA LYS A 135 -5.98 -4.86 -23.83
C LYS A 135 -6.09 -5.59 -25.17
N GLY A 136 -5.77 -6.87 -25.19
CA GLY A 136 -5.85 -7.74 -26.37
C GLY A 136 -4.75 -7.53 -27.41
N LYS A 137 -3.75 -6.67 -27.17
CA LYS A 137 -2.64 -6.42 -28.10
C LYS A 137 -1.31 -6.81 -27.48
N GLU A 138 -0.48 -7.53 -28.27
CA GLU A 138 0.90 -7.78 -27.86
C GLU A 138 1.68 -6.46 -27.80
N THR A 139 2.53 -6.35 -26.79
CA THR A 139 3.42 -5.21 -26.62
C THR A 139 4.87 -5.66 -26.69
N ASN A 140 5.74 -4.83 -27.22
CA ASN A 140 7.19 -5.09 -27.26
C ASN A 140 7.88 -4.73 -25.93
N ARG A 141 7.10 -4.46 -24.89
CA ARG A 141 7.64 -4.09 -23.59
C ARG A 141 8.21 -5.32 -22.91
N LYS A 142 9.53 -5.36 -22.78
CA LYS A 142 10.26 -6.36 -22.00
C LYS A 142 9.82 -7.81 -22.29
N ASN A 143 9.89 -8.19 -23.57
CA ASN A 143 9.79 -9.60 -23.94
C ASN A 143 10.89 -10.38 -23.25
N GLY A 144 10.60 -11.62 -22.85
CA GLY A 144 11.58 -12.54 -22.31
C GLY A 144 11.84 -13.67 -23.28
N ARG A 145 13.10 -14.12 -23.36
CA ARG A 145 13.50 -15.24 -24.20
C ARG A 145 14.42 -16.18 -23.41
N TYR A 146 14.27 -17.48 -23.68
CA TYR A 146 15.09 -18.52 -23.08
C TYR A 146 15.44 -19.60 -24.12
N PRO A 147 16.73 -19.85 -24.39
CA PRO A 147 17.15 -20.97 -25.21
C PRO A 147 17.18 -22.24 -24.38
N LEU A 148 16.27 -23.18 -24.66
CA LEU A 148 16.30 -24.53 -24.09
C LEU A 148 17.30 -25.35 -24.92
N PRO A 149 18.41 -25.88 -24.32
CA PRO A 149 19.36 -26.69 -25.03
C PRO A 149 18.76 -28.03 -25.41
N ALA A 150 19.35 -28.69 -26.43
CA ALA A 150 19.01 -30.07 -26.75
C ALA A 150 19.35 -30.99 -25.56
N ASN A 151 18.52 -32.01 -25.35
CA ASN A 151 18.67 -32.97 -24.25
C ASN A 151 18.75 -32.31 -22.85
N ALA A 152 18.17 -31.15 -22.67
CA ALA A 152 18.05 -30.53 -21.35
C ALA A 152 17.30 -31.51 -20.42
N PRO A 153 17.79 -31.67 -19.17
CA PRO A 153 17.13 -32.53 -18.18
C PRO A 153 15.78 -31.98 -17.81
#